data_c8eee906448d242cc0d3c5061e40bd29
#
_entry.id   c8eee906448d242cc0d3c5061e40bd29
#
_cell.length_a   1.000
_cell.length_b   1.000
_cell.length_c   1.000
_cell.angle_alpha   90.00
_cell.angle_beta   90.00
_cell.angle_gamma   90.00
#
_symmetry.space_group_name_H-M   'P 1'
#
loop_
_entity.id
_entity.type
_entity.pdbx_description
1 polymer ?
#
loop_
_entity_poly.entity_id
_entity_poly.type
_entity_poly.pdbx_seq_one_letter_code
_entity_poly.pdbx_strand_id
1 'polypeptide(L)'
;MRKAFHGNILYFKADPNLENDALVYLPNHVLFTENGIINEVKAFSEVAPAEKLEVEWYDYQNQWIVPGFIDTHIHYPQTEMIGAYGEALLEWLEKYTFPTEMKFDDPNYAKEISSFFLNELLSNGTTTALVFGSVHKNSVDAFFEEAEKLNLRMICGKVMMDRNAPEALQDNPESSYHESKELIEKWHGKKRLSYAVTPRFAITSSPEQLKKAGELLREFPSVYLHTHLSENKNEIAFTKELFPEAKNYLGVYKQAELLTKKSVFAHCIHLENEEWEDLAKHNCSIAFCPTSNLFLGSGLFNLEKAEELHIKVGMGTDVGAGTSFNMLPTLNEAYKVSQLRKGMFSNESKKSLSPLKAFYLATLGGAKALSLEDKIGKLEPGMEADFNIIKPAVSPLQKLRLKSAKTIEEQLFALQILGNKDNVTATYILGEEFVPIDK
;
A
#
# COMPACT_ATOMS: atom_id res chain seq x y z
N MET A 1 11.61 -26.90 -1.57
CA MET A 1 13.00 -27.03 -1.04
C MET A 1 13.10 -26.14 0.20
N ARG A 2 13.79 -26.60 1.24
CA ARG A 2 14.00 -25.81 2.46
C ARG A 2 15.16 -24.85 2.23
N LYS A 3 14.96 -23.56 2.57
CA LYS A 3 15.96 -22.50 2.45
C LYS A 3 16.22 -21.87 3.80
N ALA A 4 17.41 -21.32 3.99
CA ALA A 4 17.84 -20.68 5.24
C ALA A 4 18.48 -19.33 4.93
N PHE A 5 18.02 -18.28 5.61
CA PHE A 5 18.47 -16.90 5.43
C PHE A 5 19.06 -16.40 6.75
N HIS A 6 20.39 -16.25 6.79
CA HIS A 6 21.11 -15.78 7.95
C HIS A 6 21.27 -14.26 7.92
N GLY A 7 20.84 -13.57 8.99
CA GLY A 7 20.92 -12.11 9.09
C GLY A 7 20.42 -11.58 10.42
N ASN A 8 20.07 -10.30 10.45
CA ASN A 8 19.41 -9.69 11.61
C ASN A 8 17.90 -9.56 11.28
N ILE A 9 17.07 -10.32 11.97
CA ILE A 9 15.63 -10.37 11.72
C ILE A 9 14.96 -9.24 12.48
N LEU A 10 14.10 -8.46 11.76
CA LEU A 10 13.37 -7.34 12.34
C LEU A 10 11.94 -7.32 11.83
N TYR A 11 10.96 -7.34 12.72
CA TYR A 11 9.54 -7.20 12.40
C TYR A 11 8.73 -6.71 13.60
N PHE A 12 7.45 -6.39 13.40
CA PHE A 12 6.52 -6.00 14.45
C PHE A 12 5.53 -7.14 14.73
N LYS A 13 5.30 -7.48 15.99
CA LYS A 13 4.24 -8.41 16.41
C LYS A 13 2.94 -7.67 16.78
N ALA A 14 3.05 -6.38 17.10
CA ALA A 14 1.93 -5.51 17.48
C ALA A 14 2.20 -4.05 17.09
N ASP A 15 1.26 -3.16 17.37
CA ASP A 15 1.42 -1.71 17.17
C ASP A 15 2.36 -1.12 18.25
N PRO A 16 3.49 -0.49 17.87
CA PRO A 16 4.44 0.05 18.84
C PRO A 16 3.94 1.25 19.64
N ASN A 17 2.81 1.85 19.28
CA ASN A 17 2.17 2.89 20.08
C ASN A 17 1.24 2.30 21.17
N LEU A 18 0.89 1.01 21.06
CA LEU A 18 0.01 0.31 22.00
C LEU A 18 0.78 -0.67 22.89
N GLU A 19 1.86 -1.28 22.39
CA GLU A 19 2.64 -2.30 23.10
C GLU A 19 4.13 -1.95 23.10
N ASN A 20 4.75 -1.86 24.27
CA ASN A 20 6.16 -1.49 24.42
C ASN A 20 7.13 -2.53 23.84
N ASP A 21 6.75 -3.80 23.76
CA ASP A 21 7.53 -4.92 23.23
C ASP A 21 7.08 -5.32 21.81
N ALA A 22 6.43 -4.39 21.07
CA ALA A 22 5.91 -4.62 19.74
C ALA A 22 6.98 -4.95 18.70
N LEU A 23 8.18 -4.35 18.82
CA LEU A 23 9.30 -4.63 17.93
C LEU A 23 10.00 -5.93 18.34
N VAL A 24 10.18 -6.82 17.38
CA VAL A 24 11.04 -8.01 17.48
C VAL A 24 12.30 -7.73 16.69
N TYR A 25 13.45 -7.69 17.38
CA TYR A 25 14.77 -7.57 16.76
C TYR A 25 15.66 -8.71 17.23
N LEU A 26 16.03 -9.59 16.31
CA LEU A 26 16.79 -10.81 16.55
C LEU A 26 18.11 -10.73 15.76
N PRO A 27 19.19 -10.18 16.36
CA PRO A 27 20.48 -10.12 15.69
C PRO A 27 21.09 -11.53 15.56
N ASN A 28 21.75 -11.77 14.42
CA ASN A 28 22.44 -13.03 14.16
C ASN A 28 21.51 -14.28 14.29
N HIS A 29 20.37 -14.22 13.60
CA HIS A 29 19.38 -15.32 13.53
C HIS A 29 19.25 -15.85 12.10
N VAL A 30 18.60 -16.99 12.00
CA VAL A 30 18.32 -17.66 10.72
C VAL A 30 16.82 -17.82 10.57
N LEU A 31 16.30 -17.34 9.45
CA LEU A 31 14.93 -17.55 8.98
C LEU A 31 14.93 -18.78 8.06
N PHE A 32 14.15 -19.81 8.40
CA PHE A 32 13.96 -20.99 7.57
C PHE A 32 12.62 -20.93 6.85
N THR A 33 12.65 -21.25 5.55
CA THR A 33 11.44 -21.32 4.73
C THR A 33 11.33 -22.66 4.02
N GLU A 34 10.11 -23.11 3.82
CA GLU A 34 9.82 -24.29 3.02
C GLU A 34 8.47 -24.12 2.31
N ASN A 35 8.44 -24.42 1.00
CA ASN A 35 7.23 -24.29 0.19
C ASN A 35 6.58 -22.91 0.26
N GLY A 36 7.38 -21.85 0.35
CA GLY A 36 6.91 -20.46 0.40
C GLY A 36 6.43 -19.97 1.76
N ILE A 37 6.57 -20.80 2.81
CA ILE A 37 6.12 -20.50 4.17
C ILE A 37 7.33 -20.44 5.12
N ILE A 38 7.31 -19.53 6.07
CA ILE A 38 8.28 -19.46 7.17
C ILE A 38 7.99 -20.63 8.11
N ASN A 39 8.99 -21.49 8.32
CA ASN A 39 8.87 -22.66 9.21
C ASN A 39 9.40 -22.40 10.60
N GLU A 40 10.53 -21.70 10.66
CA GLU A 40 11.30 -21.58 11.88
C GLU A 40 12.16 -20.32 11.88
N VAL A 41 12.36 -19.74 13.05
CA VAL A 41 13.36 -18.68 13.30
C VAL A 41 14.15 -19.09 14.54
N LYS A 42 15.48 -19.16 14.44
CA LYS A 42 16.33 -19.52 15.57
C LYS A 42 17.69 -18.82 15.54
N ALA A 43 18.37 -18.76 16.67
CA ALA A 43 19.69 -18.17 16.75
C ALA A 43 20.69 -18.95 15.88
N PHE A 44 21.60 -18.24 15.19
CA PHE A 44 22.62 -18.87 14.35
C PHE A 44 23.47 -19.89 15.10
N SER A 45 23.75 -19.67 16.40
CA SER A 45 24.49 -20.58 17.29
C SER A 45 23.77 -21.91 17.55
N GLU A 46 22.44 -21.97 17.31
CA GLU A 46 21.61 -23.17 17.50
C GLU A 46 21.50 -24.01 16.23
N VAL A 47 21.97 -23.49 15.09
CA VAL A 47 21.93 -24.18 13.80
C VAL A 47 23.06 -25.21 13.73
N ALA A 48 22.69 -26.50 13.69
CA ALA A 48 23.67 -27.58 13.61
C ALA A 48 24.42 -27.54 12.26
N PRO A 49 25.72 -27.90 12.22
CA PRO A 49 26.48 -27.98 10.97
C PRO A 49 25.84 -28.88 9.91
N ALA A 50 25.23 -30.00 10.31
CA ALA A 50 24.53 -30.92 9.41
C ALA A 50 23.32 -30.24 8.78
N GLU A 51 22.55 -29.46 9.53
CA GLU A 51 21.36 -28.74 9.04
C GLU A 51 21.70 -27.74 7.94
N LYS A 52 22.89 -27.10 8.01
CA LYS A 52 23.36 -26.19 6.96
C LYS A 52 23.64 -26.89 5.63
N LEU A 53 23.94 -28.17 5.65
CA LEU A 53 24.19 -28.97 4.45
C LEU A 53 22.91 -29.49 3.78
N GLU A 54 21.79 -29.46 4.51
CA GLU A 54 20.49 -29.98 4.04
C GLU A 54 19.59 -28.89 3.45
N VAL A 55 20.02 -27.62 3.46
CA VAL A 55 19.25 -26.47 3.02
C VAL A 55 20.02 -25.64 2.01
N GLU A 56 19.30 -24.90 1.15
CA GLU A 56 19.88 -23.82 0.36
C GLU A 56 20.15 -22.63 1.28
N TRP A 57 21.44 -22.23 1.40
CA TRP A 57 21.90 -21.27 2.41
C TRP A 57 22.22 -19.92 1.79
N TYR A 58 21.60 -18.87 2.36
CA TYR A 58 21.86 -17.47 2.03
C TYR A 58 22.44 -16.73 3.23
N ASP A 59 23.56 -16.01 3.03
CA ASP A 59 24.25 -15.30 4.12
C ASP A 59 24.15 -13.78 3.94
N TYR A 60 23.33 -13.16 4.75
CA TYR A 60 23.10 -11.71 4.80
C TYR A 60 23.62 -11.10 6.09
N GLN A 61 24.76 -11.57 6.57
CA GLN A 61 25.39 -11.07 7.78
C GLN A 61 25.47 -9.54 7.77
N ASN A 62 25.07 -8.89 8.86
CA ASN A 62 25.00 -7.44 9.05
C ASN A 62 23.92 -6.72 8.17
N GLN A 63 23.04 -7.45 7.52
CA GLN A 63 21.84 -6.89 6.87
C GLN A 63 20.59 -7.26 7.68
N TRP A 64 19.50 -6.53 7.44
CA TRP A 64 18.22 -6.82 8.07
C TRP A 64 17.33 -7.63 7.14
N ILE A 65 16.73 -8.67 7.70
CA ILE A 65 15.64 -9.42 7.08
C ILE A 65 14.36 -8.83 7.67
N VAL A 66 13.56 -8.17 6.84
CA VAL A 66 12.32 -7.49 7.25
C VAL A 66 11.16 -7.97 6.41
N PRO A 67 9.90 -7.96 6.89
CA PRO A 67 8.75 -8.26 6.04
C PRO A 67 8.76 -7.39 4.78
N GLY A 68 8.26 -7.92 3.66
CA GLY A 68 8.03 -7.13 2.47
C GLY A 68 7.17 -5.91 2.75
N PHE A 69 7.46 -4.77 2.12
CA PHE A 69 6.64 -3.58 2.26
C PHE A 69 5.26 -3.79 1.64
N ILE A 70 4.27 -3.14 2.22
CA ILE A 70 2.87 -3.21 1.82
C ILE A 70 2.40 -1.81 1.45
N ASP A 71 1.98 -1.65 0.20
CA ASP A 71 1.44 -0.41 -0.34
C ASP A 71 -0.09 -0.48 -0.38
N THR A 72 -0.77 0.34 0.43
CA THR A 72 -2.22 0.28 0.57
C THR A 72 -2.97 1.17 -0.42
N HIS A 73 -2.26 1.90 -1.27
CA HIS A 73 -2.84 2.73 -2.33
C HIS A 73 -1.81 3.14 -3.37
N ILE A 74 -1.98 2.70 -4.61
CA ILE A 74 -1.11 3.01 -5.74
C ILE A 74 -1.85 2.82 -7.06
N HIS A 75 -1.49 3.61 -8.10
CA HIS A 75 -2.10 3.55 -9.44
C HIS A 75 -1.10 3.04 -10.47
N TYR A 76 -1.22 1.80 -10.94
CA TYR A 76 -0.32 1.31 -11.97
C TYR A 76 -0.46 2.03 -13.32
N PRO A 77 -1.68 2.49 -13.75
CA PRO A 77 -1.79 3.22 -15.01
C PRO A 77 -1.12 4.59 -15.02
N GLN A 78 -0.73 5.11 -13.87
CA GLN A 78 -0.07 6.42 -13.74
C GLN A 78 1.45 6.34 -13.71
N THR A 79 2.03 5.15 -13.90
CA THR A 79 3.47 4.92 -13.84
C THR A 79 4.27 5.83 -14.77
N GLU A 80 3.81 6.01 -16.02
CA GLU A 80 4.50 6.81 -17.04
C GLU A 80 4.55 8.30 -16.71
N MET A 81 3.59 8.78 -15.92
CA MET A 81 3.47 10.22 -15.63
C MET A 81 4.02 10.63 -14.25
N ILE A 82 4.70 9.74 -13.54
CA ILE A 82 5.33 10.06 -12.26
C ILE A 82 6.24 11.28 -12.39
N GLY A 83 6.09 12.26 -11.48
CA GLY A 83 6.84 13.51 -11.53
C GLY A 83 6.31 14.54 -12.54
N ALA A 84 5.12 14.32 -13.13
CA ALA A 84 4.46 15.32 -13.98
C ALA A 84 4.02 16.54 -13.13
N TYR A 85 4.40 17.74 -13.57
CA TYR A 85 4.09 18.98 -12.84
C TYR A 85 2.60 19.29 -12.85
N GLY A 86 2.02 19.49 -11.67
CA GLY A 86 0.62 19.89 -11.49
C GLY A 86 0.43 20.82 -10.31
N GLU A 87 -0.55 21.75 -10.38
CA GLU A 87 -0.81 22.74 -9.35
C GLU A 87 -1.90 22.29 -8.36
N ALA A 88 -2.95 21.59 -8.86
CA ALA A 88 -4.06 21.10 -8.04
C ALA A 88 -4.62 19.78 -8.61
N LEU A 89 -5.29 18.99 -7.75
CA LEU A 89 -5.78 17.66 -8.06
C LEU A 89 -6.60 17.59 -9.37
N LEU A 90 -7.70 18.35 -9.48
CA LEU A 90 -8.63 18.22 -10.61
C LEU A 90 -7.98 18.63 -11.94
N GLU A 91 -7.18 19.70 -11.94
CA GLU A 91 -6.43 20.15 -13.12
C GLU A 91 -5.35 19.14 -13.52
N TRP A 92 -4.65 18.57 -12.54
CA TRP A 92 -3.64 17.53 -12.75
C TRP A 92 -4.23 16.25 -13.37
N LEU A 93 -5.46 15.87 -12.95
CA LEU A 93 -6.20 14.74 -13.53
C LEU A 93 -6.47 14.97 -15.03
N GLU A 94 -6.98 16.15 -15.40
CA GLU A 94 -7.31 16.48 -16.79
C GLU A 94 -6.07 16.52 -17.68
N LYS A 95 -4.98 17.11 -17.18
CA LYS A 95 -3.79 17.39 -17.98
C LYS A 95 -2.89 16.16 -18.20
N TYR A 96 -2.76 15.31 -17.20
CA TYR A 96 -1.81 14.20 -17.22
C TYR A 96 -2.45 12.83 -17.03
N THR A 97 -3.31 12.70 -16.03
CA THR A 97 -3.84 11.39 -15.62
C THR A 97 -4.75 10.80 -16.69
N PHE A 98 -5.78 11.50 -17.08
CA PHE A 98 -6.72 11.01 -18.08
C PHE A 98 -6.07 10.68 -19.43
N PRO A 99 -5.21 11.55 -20.01
CA PRO A 99 -4.50 11.20 -21.25
C PRO A 99 -3.62 9.94 -21.13
N THR A 100 -3.04 9.69 -19.96
CA THR A 100 -2.21 8.51 -19.74
C THR A 100 -3.08 7.26 -19.56
N GLU A 101 -4.14 7.35 -18.75
CA GLU A 101 -5.04 6.22 -18.49
C GLU A 101 -5.83 5.76 -19.73
N MET A 102 -6.12 6.66 -20.71
CA MET A 102 -6.75 6.30 -21.99
C MET A 102 -5.92 5.30 -22.81
N LYS A 103 -4.58 5.29 -22.67
CA LYS A 103 -3.71 4.35 -23.40
C LYS A 103 -3.94 2.88 -23.02
N PHE A 104 -4.58 2.64 -21.88
CA PHE A 104 -4.83 1.29 -21.35
C PHE A 104 -5.99 0.56 -22.05
N ASP A 105 -6.63 1.17 -23.04
CA ASP A 105 -7.49 0.47 -23.99
C ASP A 105 -6.69 -0.52 -24.87
N ASP A 106 -5.40 -0.26 -25.11
CA ASP A 106 -4.50 -1.19 -25.78
C ASP A 106 -4.00 -2.28 -24.80
N PRO A 107 -4.36 -3.57 -25.04
CA PRO A 107 -3.91 -4.67 -24.17
C PRO A 107 -2.40 -4.85 -24.13
N ASN A 108 -1.67 -4.55 -25.22
CA ASN A 108 -0.22 -4.68 -25.27
C ASN A 108 0.44 -3.63 -24.39
N TYR A 109 -0.02 -2.37 -24.48
CA TYR A 109 0.44 -1.30 -23.60
C TYR A 109 0.14 -1.61 -22.13
N ALA A 110 -1.09 -2.05 -21.82
CA ALA A 110 -1.46 -2.44 -20.47
C ALA A 110 -0.54 -3.54 -19.91
N LYS A 111 -0.18 -4.54 -20.71
CA LYS A 111 0.73 -5.63 -20.34
C LYS A 111 2.16 -5.14 -20.12
N GLU A 112 2.68 -4.30 -21.01
CA GLU A 112 4.03 -3.71 -20.90
C GLU A 112 4.16 -2.91 -19.61
N ILE A 113 3.21 -1.99 -19.35
CA ILE A 113 3.23 -1.18 -18.14
C ILE A 113 2.99 -2.01 -16.87
N SER A 114 2.14 -3.05 -16.92
CA SER A 114 1.96 -3.99 -15.79
C SER A 114 3.27 -4.68 -15.41
N SER A 115 4.00 -5.19 -16.40
CA SER A 115 5.30 -5.86 -16.19
C SER A 115 6.33 -4.89 -15.61
N PHE A 116 6.43 -3.68 -16.16
CA PHE A 116 7.31 -2.63 -15.66
C PHE A 116 6.98 -2.23 -14.22
N PHE A 117 5.69 -1.96 -13.96
CA PHE A 117 5.20 -1.56 -12.63
C PHE A 117 5.52 -2.59 -11.55
N LEU A 118 5.22 -3.87 -11.82
CA LEU A 118 5.51 -4.96 -10.87
C LEU A 118 7.00 -5.14 -10.64
N ASN A 119 7.83 -4.98 -11.69
CA ASN A 119 9.28 -4.97 -11.57
C ASN A 119 9.78 -3.83 -10.69
N GLU A 120 9.25 -2.61 -10.83
CA GLU A 120 9.61 -1.47 -9.99
C GLU A 120 9.14 -1.65 -8.54
N LEU A 121 7.91 -2.14 -8.30
CA LEU A 121 7.44 -2.45 -6.95
C LEU A 121 8.42 -3.39 -6.22
N LEU A 122 8.72 -4.54 -6.83
CA LEU A 122 9.58 -5.55 -6.24
C LEU A 122 11.03 -5.06 -6.08
N SER A 123 11.55 -4.31 -7.05
CA SER A 123 12.88 -3.70 -6.96
C SER A 123 13.00 -2.68 -5.81
N ASN A 124 11.87 -2.15 -5.35
CA ASN A 124 11.78 -1.24 -4.20
C ASN A 124 11.30 -1.93 -2.91
N GLY A 125 11.15 -3.25 -2.92
CA GLY A 125 10.81 -4.04 -1.74
C GLY A 125 9.31 -4.12 -1.41
N THR A 126 8.43 -3.63 -2.27
CA THR A 126 6.98 -3.75 -2.09
C THR A 126 6.50 -5.08 -2.63
N THR A 127 6.07 -5.98 -1.75
CA THR A 127 5.66 -7.36 -2.09
C THR A 127 4.14 -7.53 -2.16
N THR A 128 3.39 -6.59 -1.60
CA THR A 128 1.91 -6.57 -1.60
C THR A 128 1.44 -5.15 -1.85
N ALA A 129 0.46 -4.99 -2.74
CA ALA A 129 -0.13 -3.69 -3.01
C ALA A 129 -1.65 -3.77 -3.27
N LEU A 130 -2.36 -2.68 -2.90
CA LEU A 130 -3.73 -2.40 -3.29
C LEU A 130 -3.71 -1.36 -4.40
N VAL A 131 -4.08 -1.79 -5.61
CA VAL A 131 -3.76 -1.13 -6.87
C VAL A 131 -5.02 -0.67 -7.61
N PHE A 132 -5.05 0.58 -8.02
CA PHE A 132 -6.00 1.07 -9.01
C PHE A 132 -5.59 0.59 -10.41
N GLY A 133 -6.53 -0.04 -11.14
CA GLY A 133 -6.43 -0.26 -12.57
C GLY A 133 -6.90 0.97 -13.37
N SER A 134 -7.22 0.80 -14.65
CA SER A 134 -7.95 1.79 -15.44
C SER A 134 -9.43 1.42 -15.54
N VAL A 135 -10.22 2.22 -16.27
CA VAL A 135 -11.62 1.89 -16.60
C VAL A 135 -11.72 0.68 -17.52
N HIS A 136 -10.68 0.39 -18.29
CA HIS A 136 -10.66 -0.72 -19.27
C HIS A 136 -10.44 -2.06 -18.58
N LYS A 137 -11.34 -3.01 -18.79
CA LYS A 137 -11.29 -4.36 -18.23
C LYS A 137 -9.97 -5.08 -18.51
N ASN A 138 -9.45 -4.96 -19.74
CA ASN A 138 -8.19 -5.57 -20.17
C ASN A 138 -6.98 -5.07 -19.36
N SER A 139 -7.02 -3.87 -18.81
CA SER A 139 -5.94 -3.36 -17.95
C SER A 139 -5.78 -4.19 -16.69
N VAL A 140 -6.88 -4.60 -16.07
CA VAL A 140 -6.89 -5.44 -14.86
C VAL A 140 -6.51 -6.88 -15.18
N ASP A 141 -6.99 -7.40 -16.32
CA ASP A 141 -6.59 -8.72 -16.81
C ASP A 141 -5.07 -8.79 -17.03
N ALA A 142 -4.49 -7.81 -17.73
CA ALA A 142 -3.05 -7.73 -17.96
C ALA A 142 -2.24 -7.64 -16.66
N PHE A 143 -2.70 -6.82 -15.71
CA PHE A 143 -2.07 -6.69 -14.40
C PHE A 143 -2.04 -8.03 -13.63
N PHE A 144 -3.18 -8.69 -13.54
CA PHE A 144 -3.26 -9.96 -12.81
C PHE A 144 -2.52 -11.11 -13.51
N GLU A 145 -2.49 -11.13 -14.84
CA GLU A 145 -1.71 -12.11 -15.60
C GLU A 145 -0.20 -12.01 -15.31
N GLU A 146 0.34 -10.78 -15.26
CA GLU A 146 1.75 -10.55 -14.90
C GLU A 146 2.01 -10.84 -13.41
N ALA A 147 1.11 -10.43 -12.50
CA ALA A 147 1.23 -10.71 -11.08
C ALA A 147 1.17 -12.22 -10.76
N GLU A 148 0.32 -12.98 -11.47
CA GLU A 148 0.21 -14.43 -11.30
C GLU A 148 1.49 -15.18 -11.66
N LYS A 149 2.20 -14.76 -12.72
CA LYS A 149 3.49 -15.35 -13.14
C LYS A 149 4.56 -15.26 -12.05
N LEU A 150 4.53 -14.18 -11.30
CA LEU A 150 5.46 -13.90 -10.21
C LEU A 150 4.95 -14.37 -8.84
N ASN A 151 3.81 -15.07 -8.79
CA ASN A 151 3.14 -15.50 -7.56
C ASN A 151 2.91 -14.37 -6.53
N LEU A 152 2.63 -13.16 -6.98
CA LEU A 152 2.49 -11.99 -6.12
C LEU A 152 1.17 -11.99 -5.34
N ARG A 153 1.18 -11.36 -4.18
CA ARG A 153 -0.01 -11.01 -3.41
C ARG A 153 -0.46 -9.60 -3.77
N MET A 154 -1.32 -9.52 -4.79
CA MET A 154 -1.81 -8.24 -5.29
C MET A 154 -3.33 -8.15 -5.20
N ILE A 155 -3.81 -6.95 -4.91
CA ILE A 155 -5.23 -6.60 -4.92
C ILE A 155 -5.39 -5.52 -5.97
N CYS A 156 -6.28 -5.72 -6.95
CA CYS A 156 -6.51 -4.75 -8.02
C CYS A 156 -7.98 -4.71 -8.40
N GLY A 157 -8.43 -3.59 -8.94
CA GLY A 157 -9.78 -3.45 -9.47
C GLY A 157 -9.86 -2.54 -10.69
N LYS A 158 -10.85 -2.83 -11.54
CA LYS A 158 -11.24 -1.96 -12.63
C LYS A 158 -11.88 -0.70 -12.05
N VAL A 159 -11.43 0.46 -12.52
CA VAL A 159 -12.04 1.74 -12.14
C VAL A 159 -13.48 1.82 -12.68
N MET A 160 -14.40 2.22 -11.82
CA MET A 160 -15.78 2.54 -12.16
C MET A 160 -15.90 4.06 -12.26
N MET A 161 -16.27 4.56 -13.45
CA MET A 161 -16.30 5.98 -13.74
C MET A 161 -17.26 6.24 -14.90
N ASP A 162 -18.43 6.85 -14.64
CA ASP A 162 -19.52 7.04 -15.62
C ASP A 162 -19.88 8.50 -15.88
N ARG A 163 -19.14 9.45 -15.27
CA ARG A 163 -19.35 10.90 -15.48
C ARG A 163 -18.08 11.69 -15.12
N ASN A 164 -18.08 12.99 -15.47
CA ASN A 164 -17.02 13.95 -15.14
C ASN A 164 -15.61 13.48 -15.51
N ALA A 165 -15.50 12.76 -16.63
CA ALA A 165 -14.26 12.26 -17.21
C ALA A 165 -14.36 12.26 -18.72
N PRO A 166 -13.26 12.18 -19.48
CA PRO A 166 -13.30 11.99 -20.93
C PRO A 166 -14.13 10.76 -21.32
N GLU A 167 -14.87 10.83 -22.43
CA GLU A 167 -15.75 9.75 -22.89
C GLU A 167 -15.00 8.39 -23.01
N ALA A 168 -13.75 8.42 -23.47
CA ALA A 168 -12.91 7.23 -23.60
C ALA A 168 -12.54 6.58 -22.24
N LEU A 169 -12.79 7.26 -21.11
CA LEU A 169 -12.59 6.76 -19.75
C LEU A 169 -13.91 6.61 -18.99
N GLN A 170 -15.06 6.64 -19.68
CA GLN A 170 -16.34 6.40 -19.05
C GLN A 170 -16.85 5.00 -19.40
N ASP A 171 -17.36 4.32 -18.39
CA ASP A 171 -18.25 3.18 -18.53
C ASP A 171 -19.71 3.61 -18.22
N ASN A 172 -20.57 2.69 -17.87
CA ASN A 172 -21.90 2.99 -17.36
C ASN A 172 -22.23 2.02 -16.20
N PRO A 173 -23.27 2.28 -15.40
CA PRO A 173 -23.57 1.47 -14.22
C PRO A 173 -23.67 -0.04 -14.51
N GLU A 174 -24.29 -0.42 -15.63
CA GLU A 174 -24.45 -1.83 -16.00
C GLU A 174 -23.14 -2.46 -16.49
N SER A 175 -22.43 -1.79 -17.41
CA SER A 175 -21.15 -2.33 -17.91
C SER A 175 -20.11 -2.41 -16.78
N SER A 176 -20.03 -1.40 -15.91
CA SER A 176 -19.11 -1.42 -14.78
C SER A 176 -19.40 -2.56 -13.80
N TYR A 177 -20.69 -2.86 -13.55
CA TYR A 177 -21.10 -4.00 -12.74
C TYR A 177 -20.71 -5.34 -13.39
N HIS A 178 -21.09 -5.54 -14.66
CA HIS A 178 -20.86 -6.82 -15.35
C HIS A 178 -19.37 -7.11 -15.54
N GLU A 179 -18.59 -6.12 -16.00
CA GLU A 179 -17.15 -6.29 -16.20
C GLU A 179 -16.40 -6.52 -14.87
N SER A 180 -16.79 -5.80 -13.79
CA SER A 180 -16.23 -6.03 -12.47
C SER A 180 -16.57 -7.42 -11.94
N LYS A 181 -17.81 -7.88 -12.15
CA LYS A 181 -18.24 -9.24 -11.78
C LYS A 181 -17.43 -10.33 -12.50
N GLU A 182 -17.25 -10.22 -13.82
CA GLU A 182 -16.42 -11.14 -14.58
C GLU A 182 -14.96 -11.17 -14.09
N LEU A 183 -14.39 -10.02 -13.74
CA LEU A 183 -13.04 -9.93 -13.19
C LEU A 183 -12.96 -10.53 -11.78
N ILE A 184 -13.98 -10.34 -10.94
CA ILE A 184 -14.08 -10.97 -9.62
C ILE A 184 -14.10 -12.50 -9.78
N GLU A 185 -14.99 -13.03 -10.62
CA GLU A 185 -15.11 -14.46 -10.85
C GLU A 185 -13.83 -15.08 -11.44
N LYS A 186 -13.10 -14.34 -12.26
CA LYS A 186 -11.84 -14.79 -12.88
C LYS A 186 -10.65 -14.76 -11.92
N TRP A 187 -10.55 -13.73 -11.08
CA TRP A 187 -9.31 -13.41 -10.39
C TRP A 187 -9.37 -13.44 -8.85
N HIS A 188 -10.54 -13.14 -8.25
CA HIS A 188 -10.61 -13.06 -6.79
C HIS A 188 -10.44 -14.43 -6.15
N GLY A 189 -9.44 -14.55 -5.27
CA GLY A 189 -9.09 -15.81 -4.62
C GLY A 189 -8.28 -16.78 -5.48
N LYS A 190 -7.89 -16.40 -6.69
CA LYS A 190 -6.99 -17.19 -7.52
C LYS A 190 -5.57 -17.08 -6.99
N LYS A 191 -5.02 -18.18 -6.43
CA LYS A 191 -3.73 -18.16 -5.74
C LYS A 191 -3.70 -17.07 -4.64
N ARG A 192 -2.88 -16.02 -4.83
CA ARG A 192 -2.68 -14.93 -3.88
C ARG A 192 -3.33 -13.61 -4.35
N LEU A 193 -4.10 -13.64 -5.44
CA LEU A 193 -4.72 -12.47 -6.04
C LEU A 193 -6.09 -12.18 -5.42
N SER A 194 -6.44 -10.91 -5.31
CA SER A 194 -7.74 -10.47 -4.82
C SER A 194 -8.25 -9.28 -5.64
N TYR A 195 -9.57 -9.16 -5.75
CA TYR A 195 -10.21 -8.05 -6.46
C TYR A 195 -10.68 -6.97 -5.49
N ALA A 196 -10.65 -5.70 -5.95
CA ALA A 196 -11.26 -4.56 -5.29
C ALA A 196 -12.31 -3.92 -6.19
N VAL A 197 -13.52 -3.72 -5.70
CA VAL A 197 -14.51 -2.86 -6.33
C VAL A 197 -13.99 -1.43 -6.20
N THR A 198 -13.84 -0.72 -7.34
CA THR A 198 -13.01 0.49 -7.38
C THR A 198 -13.74 1.66 -8.05
N PRO A 199 -14.82 2.23 -7.45
CA PRO A 199 -15.27 3.55 -7.86
C PRO A 199 -14.14 4.55 -7.63
N ARG A 200 -13.74 5.32 -8.67
CA ARG A 200 -12.58 6.21 -8.54
C ARG A 200 -12.75 7.16 -7.36
N PHE A 201 -13.82 7.93 -7.38
CA PHE A 201 -14.30 8.78 -6.28
C PHE A 201 -15.72 9.29 -6.60
N ALA A 202 -16.38 9.91 -5.66
CA ALA A 202 -17.79 10.30 -5.82
C ALA A 202 -18.06 11.25 -7.01
N ILE A 203 -17.07 12.09 -7.39
CA ILE A 203 -17.24 13.03 -8.52
C ILE A 203 -17.45 12.29 -9.84
N THR A 204 -16.71 11.20 -10.07
CA THR A 204 -16.75 10.47 -11.35
C THR A 204 -17.72 9.29 -11.37
N SER A 205 -18.46 9.07 -10.29
CA SER A 205 -19.44 7.99 -10.22
C SER A 205 -20.83 8.54 -9.91
N SER A 206 -21.82 8.17 -10.73
CA SER A 206 -23.24 8.51 -10.48
C SER A 206 -23.77 7.74 -9.25
N PRO A 207 -24.90 8.19 -8.66
CA PRO A 207 -25.60 7.43 -7.61
C PRO A 207 -25.91 5.99 -8.05
N GLU A 208 -26.29 5.80 -9.31
CA GLU A 208 -26.60 4.51 -9.92
C GLU A 208 -25.36 3.62 -9.97
N GLN A 209 -24.21 4.15 -10.39
CA GLN A 209 -22.95 3.41 -10.42
C GLN A 209 -22.47 3.04 -9.02
N LEU A 210 -22.52 3.96 -8.06
CA LEU A 210 -22.18 3.67 -6.66
C LEU A 210 -23.09 2.58 -6.06
N LYS A 211 -24.39 2.58 -6.42
CA LYS A 211 -25.31 1.50 -6.02
C LYS A 211 -24.88 0.16 -6.59
N LYS A 212 -24.44 0.11 -7.86
CA LYS A 212 -23.89 -1.10 -8.49
C LYS A 212 -22.61 -1.59 -7.80
N ALA A 213 -21.76 -0.67 -7.35
CA ALA A 213 -20.61 -1.03 -6.51
C ALA A 213 -21.05 -1.70 -5.20
N GLY A 214 -22.08 -1.18 -4.53
CA GLY A 214 -22.68 -1.81 -3.34
C GLY A 214 -23.31 -3.18 -3.62
N GLU A 215 -23.95 -3.36 -4.78
CA GLU A 215 -24.48 -4.65 -5.23
C GLU A 215 -23.35 -5.70 -5.35
N LEU A 216 -22.20 -5.34 -5.94
CA LEU A 216 -21.02 -6.21 -6.04
C LEU A 216 -20.48 -6.60 -4.66
N LEU A 217 -20.38 -5.67 -3.71
CA LEU A 217 -19.90 -5.96 -2.36
C LEU A 217 -20.85 -6.89 -1.57
N ARG A 218 -22.16 -6.78 -1.81
CA ARG A 218 -23.15 -7.72 -1.21
C ARG A 218 -23.09 -9.10 -1.84
N GLU A 219 -22.92 -9.18 -3.16
CA GLU A 219 -22.82 -10.45 -3.88
C GLU A 219 -21.48 -11.16 -3.56
N PHE A 220 -20.40 -10.40 -3.42
CA PHE A 220 -19.06 -10.93 -3.12
C PHE A 220 -18.47 -10.33 -1.83
N PRO A 221 -18.91 -10.78 -0.64
CA PRO A 221 -18.52 -10.15 0.64
C PRO A 221 -17.03 -10.23 0.99
N SER A 222 -16.25 -11.03 0.25
CA SER A 222 -14.81 -11.19 0.45
C SER A 222 -13.95 -10.22 -0.35
N VAL A 223 -14.50 -9.53 -1.36
CA VAL A 223 -13.77 -8.53 -2.15
C VAL A 223 -13.55 -7.24 -1.35
N TYR A 224 -12.57 -6.46 -1.79
CA TYR A 224 -12.28 -5.16 -1.21
C TYR A 224 -13.13 -4.07 -1.85
N LEU A 225 -13.25 -2.95 -1.15
CA LEU A 225 -13.56 -1.64 -1.74
C LEU A 225 -12.29 -0.81 -1.71
N HIS A 226 -12.02 -0.07 -2.78
CA HIS A 226 -10.90 0.85 -2.87
C HIS A 226 -11.34 2.14 -3.57
N THR A 227 -11.23 3.29 -2.89
CA THR A 227 -11.67 4.59 -3.42
C THR A 227 -10.95 5.74 -2.70
N HIS A 228 -11.05 6.95 -3.28
CA HIS A 228 -10.55 8.19 -2.69
C HIS A 228 -11.62 8.85 -1.82
N LEU A 229 -11.19 9.54 -0.75
CA LEU A 229 -12.10 10.22 0.16
C LEU A 229 -11.45 11.48 0.74
N SER A 230 -12.13 12.63 0.54
CA SER A 230 -11.83 13.89 1.23
C SER A 230 -10.36 14.30 1.17
N GLU A 231 -9.77 14.17 -0.02
CA GLU A 231 -8.37 14.54 -0.28
C GLU A 231 -8.21 16.06 -0.39
N ASN A 232 -9.09 16.74 -1.14
CA ASN A 232 -8.97 18.15 -1.47
C ASN A 232 -10.27 18.91 -1.16
N LYS A 233 -10.16 20.17 -0.72
CA LYS A 233 -11.33 20.99 -0.38
C LYS A 233 -12.23 21.29 -1.58
N ASN A 234 -11.67 21.47 -2.78
CA ASN A 234 -12.45 21.70 -4.00
C ASN A 234 -13.18 20.42 -4.40
N GLU A 235 -12.55 19.25 -4.24
CA GLU A 235 -13.16 17.94 -4.41
C GLU A 235 -14.38 17.76 -3.49
N ILE A 236 -14.23 18.09 -2.21
CA ILE A 236 -15.33 18.02 -1.23
C ILE A 236 -16.49 18.94 -1.61
N ALA A 237 -16.18 20.21 -2.00
CA ALA A 237 -17.19 21.17 -2.42
C ALA A 237 -17.97 20.67 -3.65
N PHE A 238 -17.26 20.16 -4.66
CA PHE A 238 -17.87 19.61 -5.87
C PHE A 238 -18.69 18.35 -5.57
N THR A 239 -18.21 17.47 -4.70
CA THR A 239 -19.00 16.31 -4.25
C THR A 239 -20.31 16.72 -3.59
N LYS A 240 -20.29 17.77 -2.75
CA LYS A 240 -21.50 18.29 -2.10
C LYS A 240 -22.50 18.86 -3.10
N GLU A 241 -22.04 19.49 -4.18
CA GLU A 241 -22.91 19.97 -5.27
C GLU A 241 -23.57 18.81 -6.02
N LEU A 242 -22.82 17.72 -6.25
CA LEU A 242 -23.29 16.54 -6.99
C LEU A 242 -24.21 15.63 -6.15
N PHE A 243 -24.08 15.66 -4.83
CA PHE A 243 -24.82 14.81 -3.90
C PHE A 243 -25.43 15.64 -2.74
N PRO A 244 -26.36 16.57 -3.05
CA PRO A 244 -26.90 17.49 -2.05
C PRO A 244 -27.68 16.79 -0.91
N GLU A 245 -28.16 15.56 -1.13
CA GLU A 245 -28.89 14.74 -0.14
C GLU A 245 -27.92 13.99 0.82
N ALA A 246 -26.64 13.92 0.51
CA ALA A 246 -25.67 13.28 1.38
C ALA A 246 -25.25 14.25 2.50
N LYS A 247 -25.16 13.73 3.73
CA LYS A 247 -24.78 14.56 4.88
C LYS A 247 -23.37 15.14 4.77
N ASN A 248 -22.45 14.32 4.29
CA ASN A 248 -21.03 14.64 4.05
C ASN A 248 -20.49 13.73 2.94
N TYR A 249 -19.19 13.84 2.64
CA TYR A 249 -18.59 13.07 1.55
C TYR A 249 -18.67 11.55 1.79
N LEU A 250 -18.28 11.07 2.98
CA LEU A 250 -18.39 9.64 3.34
C LEU A 250 -19.84 9.17 3.31
N GLY A 251 -20.79 10.07 3.61
CA GLY A 251 -22.23 9.83 3.53
C GLY A 251 -22.70 9.35 2.16
N VAL A 252 -22.05 9.80 1.08
CA VAL A 252 -22.31 9.32 -0.30
C VAL A 252 -22.01 7.83 -0.39
N TYR A 253 -20.86 7.40 0.08
CA TYR A 253 -20.45 5.99 0.07
C TYR A 253 -21.26 5.13 1.04
N LYS A 254 -21.62 5.69 2.18
CA LYS A 254 -22.48 5.03 3.17
C LYS A 254 -23.88 4.74 2.63
N GLN A 255 -24.50 5.67 1.89
CA GLN A 255 -25.79 5.47 1.23
C GLN A 255 -25.75 4.36 0.17
N ALA A 256 -24.60 4.17 -0.47
CA ALA A 256 -24.37 3.10 -1.44
C ALA A 256 -23.90 1.77 -0.79
N GLU A 257 -23.89 1.68 0.55
CA GLU A 257 -23.49 0.50 1.32
C GLU A 257 -22.01 0.07 1.08
N LEU A 258 -21.12 1.06 0.84
CA LEU A 258 -19.72 0.80 0.53
C LEU A 258 -18.81 0.69 1.77
N LEU A 259 -19.33 0.90 2.98
CA LEU A 259 -18.56 0.84 4.22
C LEU A 259 -18.54 -0.58 4.77
N THR A 260 -17.43 -1.29 4.57
CA THR A 260 -17.20 -2.66 5.05
C THR A 260 -15.85 -2.77 5.75
N LYS A 261 -15.59 -3.86 6.45
CA LYS A 261 -14.28 -4.12 7.08
C LYS A 261 -13.12 -4.29 6.09
N LYS A 262 -13.42 -4.43 4.78
CA LYS A 262 -12.46 -4.50 3.68
C LYS A 262 -12.47 -3.25 2.80
N SER A 263 -13.10 -2.18 3.25
CA SER A 263 -13.08 -0.89 2.57
C SER A 263 -11.83 -0.12 2.96
N VAL A 264 -11.06 0.30 1.97
CA VAL A 264 -9.86 1.13 2.11
C VAL A 264 -10.11 2.46 1.42
N PHE A 265 -10.05 3.53 2.18
CA PHE A 265 -10.23 4.90 1.70
C PHE A 265 -8.86 5.61 1.65
N ALA A 266 -8.49 6.12 0.48
CA ALA A 266 -7.24 6.86 0.33
C ALA A 266 -7.39 8.30 0.82
N HIS A 267 -6.30 8.85 1.33
CA HIS A 267 -6.08 10.23 1.80
C HIS A 267 -6.81 10.59 3.09
N CYS A 268 -8.13 10.74 3.09
CA CYS A 268 -8.92 11.07 4.29
C CYS A 268 -8.42 12.31 5.06
N ILE A 269 -7.99 13.36 4.34
CA ILE A 269 -7.30 14.52 4.93
C ILE A 269 -8.27 15.43 5.66
N HIS A 270 -9.44 15.70 5.03
CA HIS A 270 -10.39 16.71 5.46
C HIS A 270 -11.69 16.11 5.98
N LEU A 271 -11.60 15.03 6.77
CA LEU A 271 -12.77 14.36 7.34
C LEU A 271 -13.41 15.21 8.46
N GLU A 272 -14.74 15.24 8.48
CA GLU A 272 -15.54 15.73 9.61
C GLU A 272 -15.55 14.71 10.76
N ASN A 273 -15.89 15.13 11.98
CA ASN A 273 -15.88 14.23 13.15
C ASN A 273 -16.77 13.00 12.96
N GLU A 274 -17.93 13.17 12.35
CA GLU A 274 -18.86 12.06 12.11
C GLU A 274 -18.34 11.06 11.07
N GLU A 275 -17.56 11.53 10.08
CA GLU A 275 -16.94 10.65 9.09
C GLU A 275 -15.86 9.77 9.74
N TRP A 276 -15.06 10.34 10.66
CA TRP A 276 -14.13 9.60 11.49
C TRP A 276 -14.81 8.50 12.30
N GLU A 277 -15.94 8.83 12.96
CA GLU A 277 -16.73 7.88 13.76
C GLU A 277 -17.36 6.79 12.90
N ASP A 278 -17.85 7.13 11.69
CA ASP A 278 -18.42 6.16 10.75
C ASP A 278 -17.35 5.18 10.23
N LEU A 279 -16.15 5.67 9.87
CA LEU A 279 -15.02 4.80 9.47
C LEU A 279 -14.66 3.81 10.59
N ALA A 280 -14.52 4.29 11.81
CA ALA A 280 -14.22 3.46 12.97
C ALA A 280 -15.32 2.42 13.23
N LYS A 281 -16.58 2.83 13.23
CA LYS A 281 -17.76 1.97 13.47
C LYS A 281 -17.86 0.82 12.47
N HIS A 282 -17.52 1.07 11.19
CA HIS A 282 -17.58 0.06 10.13
C HIS A 282 -16.28 -0.72 9.98
N ASN A 283 -15.28 -0.47 10.84
CA ASN A 283 -13.93 -1.08 10.78
C ASN A 283 -13.25 -0.87 9.41
N CYS A 284 -13.51 0.26 8.76
CA CYS A 284 -12.84 0.64 7.53
C CYS A 284 -11.36 0.95 7.77
N SER A 285 -10.57 0.94 6.71
CA SER A 285 -9.15 1.25 6.74
C SER A 285 -8.84 2.51 5.94
N ILE A 286 -7.75 3.19 6.29
CA ILE A 286 -7.26 4.37 5.58
C ILE A 286 -5.89 4.08 4.97
N ALA A 287 -5.70 4.47 3.72
CA ALA A 287 -4.40 4.56 3.09
C ALA A 287 -3.83 5.98 3.26
N PHE A 288 -2.77 6.10 4.06
CA PHE A 288 -2.08 7.37 4.27
C PHE A 288 -1.05 7.58 3.16
N CYS A 289 -1.26 8.58 2.32
CA CYS A 289 -0.48 8.90 1.13
C CYS A 289 0.30 10.22 1.29
N PRO A 290 1.30 10.29 2.18
CA PRO A 290 1.92 11.57 2.55
C PRO A 290 2.59 12.30 1.38
N THR A 291 3.21 11.55 0.46
CA THR A 291 3.97 12.12 -0.65
C THR A 291 3.04 12.84 -1.63
N SER A 292 1.97 12.19 -2.07
CA SER A 292 1.00 12.80 -2.98
C SER A 292 0.23 13.94 -2.34
N ASN A 293 -0.16 13.78 -1.05
CA ASN A 293 -0.83 14.84 -0.31
C ASN A 293 -0.02 16.13 -0.24
N LEU A 294 1.30 16.02 -0.12
CA LEU A 294 2.22 17.16 -0.15
C LEU A 294 2.45 17.67 -1.58
N PHE A 295 2.62 16.74 -2.53
CA PHE A 295 2.90 17.08 -3.93
C PHE A 295 1.77 17.89 -4.57
N LEU A 296 0.52 17.49 -4.34
CA LEU A 296 -0.68 18.19 -4.84
C LEU A 296 -1.17 19.31 -3.91
N GLY A 297 -0.50 19.54 -2.77
CA GLY A 297 -0.94 20.54 -1.79
C GLY A 297 -2.29 20.23 -1.15
N SER A 298 -2.69 18.98 -1.13
CA SER A 298 -4.01 18.52 -0.63
C SER A 298 -4.16 18.77 0.87
N GLY A 299 -3.10 18.57 1.67
CA GLY A 299 -3.10 18.87 3.10
C GLY A 299 -2.33 17.87 3.94
N LEU A 300 -2.57 17.90 5.25
CA LEU A 300 -1.83 17.09 6.23
C LEU A 300 -2.79 16.11 6.93
N PHE A 301 -2.65 14.83 6.66
CA PHE A 301 -3.45 13.76 7.28
C PHE A 301 -3.27 13.70 8.80
N ASN A 302 -4.36 13.46 9.53
CA ASN A 302 -4.35 13.36 10.99
C ASN A 302 -4.23 11.90 11.48
N LEU A 303 -3.00 11.38 11.44
CA LEU A 303 -2.71 10.01 11.90
C LEU A 303 -3.07 9.81 13.39
N GLU A 304 -2.82 10.82 14.24
CA GLU A 304 -3.09 10.74 15.68
C GLU A 304 -4.60 10.55 15.94
N LYS A 305 -5.46 11.24 15.18
CA LYS A 305 -6.92 11.06 15.26
C LYS A 305 -7.37 9.66 14.82
N ALA A 306 -6.76 9.12 13.75
CA ALA A 306 -7.02 7.75 13.30
C ALA A 306 -6.66 6.73 14.39
N GLU A 307 -5.52 6.92 15.07
CA GLU A 307 -5.05 6.06 16.17
C GLU A 307 -5.99 6.16 17.39
N GLU A 308 -6.42 7.34 17.79
CA GLU A 308 -7.38 7.56 18.89
C GLU A 308 -8.68 6.78 18.68
N LEU A 309 -9.14 6.68 17.43
CA LEU A 309 -10.36 5.98 17.04
C LEU A 309 -10.12 4.51 16.63
N HIS A 310 -8.89 4.00 16.81
CA HIS A 310 -8.49 2.64 16.45
C HIS A 310 -8.75 2.28 14.98
N ILE A 311 -8.72 3.28 14.08
CA ILE A 311 -8.85 3.06 12.64
C ILE A 311 -7.54 2.48 12.13
N LYS A 312 -7.62 1.41 11.33
CA LYS A 312 -6.46 0.78 10.72
C LYS A 312 -5.91 1.70 9.63
N VAL A 313 -4.60 1.94 9.68
CA VAL A 313 -3.90 2.78 8.69
C VAL A 313 -2.74 1.99 8.09
N GLY A 314 -2.65 2.00 6.78
CA GLY A 314 -1.48 1.56 6.02
C GLY A 314 -0.84 2.73 5.27
N MET A 315 0.40 2.53 4.80
CA MET A 315 1.08 3.52 3.95
C MET A 315 0.69 3.30 2.49
N GLY A 316 0.42 4.40 1.76
CA GLY A 316 0.24 4.41 0.33
C GLY A 316 1.30 5.29 -0.34
N THR A 317 1.94 4.80 -1.41
CA THR A 317 2.86 5.62 -2.22
C THR A 317 2.11 6.55 -3.14
N ASP A 318 0.95 6.09 -3.62
CA ASP A 318 0.08 6.82 -4.54
C ASP A 318 0.83 7.31 -5.81
N VAL A 319 1.63 6.44 -6.42
CA VAL A 319 2.16 6.70 -7.76
C VAL A 319 0.97 6.82 -8.72
N GLY A 320 0.79 7.91 -9.55
CA GLY A 320 1.76 8.92 -10.01
C GLY A 320 1.74 10.31 -9.35
N ALA A 321 0.79 10.70 -8.48
CA ALA A 321 0.94 11.91 -7.70
C ALA A 321 2.00 11.71 -6.60
N GLY A 322 2.11 10.52 -6.04
CA GLY A 322 3.27 10.10 -5.29
C GLY A 322 4.50 9.96 -6.20
N THR A 323 5.64 10.43 -5.71
CA THR A 323 6.85 10.65 -6.53
C THR A 323 7.87 9.52 -6.48
N SER A 324 7.53 8.38 -5.87
CA SER A 324 8.45 7.25 -5.70
C SER A 324 7.71 5.93 -5.47
N PHE A 325 8.21 4.86 -6.08
CA PHE A 325 7.84 3.47 -5.74
C PHE A 325 8.46 3.02 -4.41
N ASN A 326 9.46 3.74 -3.90
CA ASN A 326 10.18 3.34 -2.69
C ASN A 326 9.43 3.80 -1.44
N MET A 327 9.17 2.85 -0.53
CA MET A 327 8.49 3.13 0.73
C MET A 327 9.29 4.03 1.67
N LEU A 328 10.63 4.02 1.63
CA LEU A 328 11.46 4.82 2.54
C LEU A 328 11.26 6.34 2.38
N PRO A 329 11.26 6.93 1.16
CA PRO A 329 10.85 8.32 0.96
C PRO A 329 9.43 8.60 1.45
N THR A 330 8.49 7.69 1.25
CA THR A 330 7.11 7.83 1.73
C THR A 330 7.06 7.92 3.26
N LEU A 331 7.83 7.08 3.97
CA LEU A 331 7.97 7.16 5.43
C LEU A 331 8.62 8.46 5.89
N ASN A 332 9.59 9.01 5.12
CA ASN A 332 10.21 10.31 5.40
C ASN A 332 9.17 11.43 5.31
N GLU A 333 8.35 11.44 4.26
CA GLU A 333 7.28 12.45 4.12
C GLU A 333 6.21 12.28 5.21
N ALA A 334 5.85 11.07 5.61
CA ALA A 334 4.94 10.81 6.73
C ALA A 334 5.44 11.44 8.03
N TYR A 335 6.75 11.32 8.32
CA TYR A 335 7.37 11.99 9.46
C TYR A 335 7.25 13.51 9.37
N LYS A 336 7.55 14.10 8.21
CA LYS A 336 7.45 15.56 8.01
C LYS A 336 6.01 16.05 8.15
N VAL A 337 5.02 15.31 7.63
CA VAL A 337 3.59 15.62 7.82
C VAL A 337 3.26 15.65 9.31
N SER A 338 3.70 14.66 10.10
CA SER A 338 3.45 14.64 11.54
C SER A 338 4.09 15.83 12.28
N GLN A 339 5.29 16.24 11.88
CA GLN A 339 5.98 17.40 12.43
C GLN A 339 5.28 18.71 12.07
N LEU A 340 4.82 18.86 10.81
CA LEU A 340 4.06 20.04 10.38
C LEU A 340 2.73 20.14 11.14
N ARG A 341 1.99 19.02 11.28
CA ARG A 341 0.76 19.01 12.07
C ARG A 341 1.00 19.44 13.51
N LYS A 342 2.01 18.87 14.17
CA LYS A 342 2.37 19.23 15.54
C LYS A 342 2.69 20.73 15.68
N GLY A 343 3.37 21.31 14.70
CA GLY A 343 3.70 22.75 14.70
C GLY A 343 2.51 23.67 14.41
N MET A 344 1.64 23.27 13.47
CA MET A 344 0.53 24.10 12.99
C MET A 344 -0.79 23.86 13.74
N PHE A 345 -1.02 22.64 14.25
CA PHE A 345 -2.26 22.20 14.89
C PHE A 345 -1.98 21.62 16.28
N SER A 346 -1.24 22.33 17.12
CA SER A 346 -0.77 21.87 18.44
C SER A 346 -1.88 21.46 19.42
N ASN A 347 -3.11 21.91 19.20
CA ASN A 347 -4.28 21.49 19.97
C ASN A 347 -4.81 20.09 19.55
N GLU A 348 -4.53 19.68 18.30
CA GLU A 348 -5.02 18.44 17.71
C GLU A 348 -3.94 17.36 17.57
N SER A 349 -2.68 17.76 17.46
CA SER A 349 -1.55 16.86 17.21
C SER A 349 -0.39 17.15 18.15
N LYS A 350 -0.06 16.22 19.02
CA LYS A 350 0.94 16.36 20.09
C LYS A 350 2.16 15.49 19.89
N LYS A 351 2.01 14.38 19.16
CA LYS A 351 3.04 13.37 18.95
C LYS A 351 3.70 13.51 17.59
N SER A 352 4.96 13.17 17.52
CA SER A 352 5.67 12.97 16.25
C SER A 352 5.57 11.50 15.85
N LEU A 353 5.52 11.20 14.56
CA LEU A 353 5.60 9.83 14.07
C LEU A 353 6.95 9.21 14.46
N SER A 354 6.95 8.18 15.31
CA SER A 354 8.17 7.45 15.64
C SER A 354 8.64 6.59 14.47
N PRO A 355 9.94 6.30 14.34
CA PRO A 355 10.42 5.40 13.31
C PRO A 355 9.83 3.99 13.45
N LEU A 356 9.60 3.51 14.66
CA LEU A 356 8.95 2.21 14.87
C LEU A 356 7.55 2.20 14.28
N LYS A 357 6.76 3.24 14.56
CA LYS A 357 5.40 3.35 14.00
C LYS A 357 5.42 3.51 12.47
N ALA A 358 6.36 4.26 11.91
CA ALA A 358 6.50 4.42 10.47
C ALA A 358 6.72 3.07 9.76
N PHE A 359 7.69 2.28 10.21
CA PHE A 359 7.95 0.95 9.65
C PHE A 359 6.83 -0.07 9.93
N TYR A 360 6.17 0.03 11.09
CA TYR A 360 4.96 -0.75 11.37
C TYR A 360 3.87 -0.49 10.33
N LEU A 361 3.59 0.78 9.99
CA LEU A 361 2.57 1.15 8.99
C LEU A 361 2.88 0.60 7.58
N ALA A 362 4.16 0.48 7.24
CA ALA A 362 4.61 -0.07 5.95
C ALA A 362 4.68 -1.61 5.93
N THR A 363 4.45 -2.28 7.05
CA THR A 363 4.52 -3.75 7.18
C THR A 363 3.26 -4.31 7.84
N LEU A 364 3.28 -4.63 9.13
CA LEU A 364 2.13 -5.21 9.84
C LEU A 364 0.90 -4.28 9.86
N GLY A 365 1.09 -2.96 9.96
CA GLY A 365 0.00 -1.97 9.87
C GLY A 365 -0.70 -2.02 8.52
N GLY A 366 0.06 -2.07 7.42
CA GLY A 366 -0.45 -2.28 6.06
C GLY A 366 -1.18 -3.63 5.93
N ALA A 367 -0.61 -4.71 6.47
CA ALA A 367 -1.27 -6.02 6.48
C ALA A 367 -2.62 -5.97 7.20
N LYS A 368 -2.69 -5.33 8.38
CA LYS A 368 -3.95 -5.13 9.12
C LYS A 368 -4.95 -4.27 8.37
N ALA A 369 -4.49 -3.21 7.70
CA ALA A 369 -5.35 -2.36 6.88
C ALA A 369 -6.00 -3.14 5.71
N LEU A 370 -5.28 -4.14 5.18
CA LEU A 370 -5.76 -5.03 4.13
C LEU A 370 -6.39 -6.33 4.67
N SER A 371 -6.51 -6.50 6.01
CA SER A 371 -7.00 -7.74 6.62
C SER A 371 -6.24 -8.99 6.14
N LEU A 372 -4.91 -8.90 6.10
CA LEU A 372 -3.95 -9.93 5.68
C LEU A 372 -2.90 -10.24 6.75
N GLU A 373 -3.09 -9.77 8.00
CA GLU A 373 -2.15 -9.91 9.11
C GLU A 373 -1.93 -11.36 9.59
N ASP A 374 -2.76 -12.28 9.13
CA ASP A 374 -2.63 -13.73 9.32
C ASP A 374 -1.77 -14.41 8.24
N LYS A 375 -1.36 -13.67 7.19
CA LYS A 375 -0.58 -14.16 6.05
C LYS A 375 0.79 -13.49 5.93
N ILE A 376 0.83 -12.16 6.07
CA ILE A 376 2.00 -11.33 5.77
C ILE A 376 2.21 -10.24 6.84
N GLY A 377 3.32 -9.50 6.72
CA GLY A 377 3.63 -8.35 7.58
C GLY A 377 4.43 -8.70 8.85
N LYS A 378 4.68 -10.00 9.07
CA LYS A 378 5.52 -10.54 10.17
C LYS A 378 6.44 -11.64 9.65
N LEU A 379 7.50 -11.94 10.41
CA LEU A 379 8.43 -13.04 10.11
C LEU A 379 8.31 -14.14 11.17
N GLU A 380 7.11 -14.69 11.31
CA GLU A 380 6.78 -15.74 12.26
C GLU A 380 6.48 -17.06 11.54
N PRO A 381 6.68 -18.22 12.18
CA PRO A 381 6.27 -19.50 11.61
C PRO A 381 4.79 -19.51 11.18
N GLY A 382 4.52 -20.02 9.99
CA GLY A 382 3.20 -20.06 9.36
C GLY A 382 2.89 -18.89 8.43
N MET A 383 3.69 -17.80 8.45
CA MET A 383 3.56 -16.68 7.53
C MET A 383 4.14 -17.01 6.15
N GLU A 384 3.61 -16.35 5.12
CA GLU A 384 4.18 -16.38 3.78
C GLU A 384 5.57 -15.73 3.79
N ALA A 385 6.52 -16.35 3.09
CA ALA A 385 7.92 -15.92 3.06
C ALA A 385 8.15 -14.78 2.07
N ASP A 386 7.42 -13.67 2.24
CA ASP A 386 7.59 -12.42 1.51
C ASP A 386 8.38 -11.45 2.38
N PHE A 387 9.63 -11.21 2.02
CA PHE A 387 10.53 -10.39 2.84
C PHE A 387 11.59 -9.67 2.00
N ASN A 388 12.18 -8.65 2.59
CA ASN A 388 13.28 -7.88 2.03
C ASN A 388 14.57 -8.09 2.79
N ILE A 389 15.68 -7.99 2.07
CA ILE A 389 17.01 -7.81 2.64
C ILE A 389 17.34 -6.33 2.57
N ILE A 390 17.47 -5.72 3.73
CA ILE A 390 17.78 -4.29 3.87
C ILE A 390 19.21 -4.12 4.37
N LYS A 391 20.02 -3.40 3.58
CA LYS A 391 21.34 -2.95 4.02
C LYS A 391 21.19 -1.58 4.68
N PRO A 392 21.40 -1.47 6.01
CA PRO A 392 21.12 -0.23 6.74
C PRO A 392 21.91 0.98 6.27
N ALA A 393 23.08 0.77 5.64
CA ALA A 393 23.90 1.84 5.08
C ALA A 393 24.63 1.41 3.79
N VAL A 394 24.32 2.05 2.70
CA VAL A 394 24.96 1.85 1.39
C VAL A 394 25.89 3.02 1.02
N SER A 395 25.53 4.26 1.39
CA SER A 395 26.33 5.45 1.10
C SER A 395 27.31 5.80 2.23
N PRO A 396 28.37 6.59 1.94
CA PRO A 396 29.29 7.10 2.98
C PRO A 396 28.58 7.89 4.08
N LEU A 397 27.57 8.70 3.73
CA LEU A 397 26.79 9.48 4.70
C LEU A 397 25.99 8.57 5.66
N GLN A 398 25.31 7.57 5.11
CA GLN A 398 24.56 6.59 5.91
C GLN A 398 25.51 5.83 6.86
N LYS A 399 26.68 5.37 6.35
CA LYS A 399 27.70 4.71 7.17
C LYS A 399 28.21 5.61 8.32
N LEU A 400 28.44 6.90 8.02
CA LEU A 400 28.84 7.85 9.06
C LEU A 400 27.75 8.04 10.12
N ARG A 401 26.47 8.20 9.69
CA ARG A 401 25.33 8.36 10.60
C ARG A 401 25.11 7.13 11.49
N LEU A 402 25.23 5.93 10.92
CA LEU A 402 25.07 4.69 11.72
C LEU A 402 26.11 4.50 12.82
N LYS A 403 27.33 5.05 12.66
CA LYS A 403 28.35 5.00 13.74
C LYS A 403 27.89 5.69 15.02
N SER A 404 27.02 6.69 14.91
CA SER A 404 26.47 7.43 16.06
C SER A 404 25.09 6.94 16.52
N ALA A 405 24.42 6.13 15.73
CA ALA A 405 23.12 5.52 16.08
C ALA A 405 23.35 4.34 17.05
N LYS A 406 22.90 4.49 18.31
CA LYS A 406 23.17 3.53 19.39
C LYS A 406 22.06 2.51 19.58
N THR A 407 20.85 2.85 19.17
CA THR A 407 19.65 2.00 19.29
C THR A 407 19.14 1.59 17.92
N ILE A 408 18.38 0.49 17.88
CA ILE A 408 17.71 0.07 16.63
C ILE A 408 16.72 1.14 16.12
N GLU A 409 16.08 1.86 17.03
CA GLU A 409 15.17 2.95 16.70
C GLU A 409 15.90 4.11 16.00
N GLU A 410 17.09 4.51 16.50
CA GLU A 410 17.93 5.51 15.84
C GLU A 410 18.43 5.06 14.46
N GLN A 411 18.71 3.76 14.31
CA GLN A 411 19.12 3.18 13.04
C GLN A 411 17.96 3.15 12.03
N LEU A 412 16.76 2.77 12.46
CA LEU A 412 15.54 2.83 11.65
C LEU A 412 15.21 4.26 11.25
N PHE A 413 15.35 5.22 12.16
CA PHE A 413 15.15 6.63 11.81
C PHE A 413 16.17 7.13 10.78
N ALA A 414 17.44 6.74 10.93
CA ALA A 414 18.46 7.07 9.94
C ALA A 414 18.12 6.48 8.55
N LEU A 415 17.63 5.24 8.49
CA LEU A 415 17.18 4.61 7.27
C LEU A 415 15.93 5.31 6.70
N GLN A 416 14.95 5.66 7.54
CA GLN A 416 13.74 6.39 7.14
C GLN A 416 14.06 7.74 6.46
N ILE A 417 15.06 8.46 6.97
CA ILE A 417 15.40 9.82 6.48
C ILE A 417 16.38 9.79 5.31
N LEU A 418 17.35 8.88 5.31
CA LEU A 418 18.45 8.83 4.36
C LEU A 418 18.36 7.64 3.39
N GLY A 419 17.39 6.75 3.58
CA GLY A 419 17.24 5.55 2.78
C GLY A 419 16.69 5.81 1.38
N ASN A 420 17.05 4.91 0.47
CA ASN A 420 16.60 4.91 -0.92
C ASN A 420 16.53 3.47 -1.45
N LYS A 421 16.27 3.30 -2.75
CA LYS A 421 16.18 2.00 -3.44
C LYS A 421 17.42 1.11 -3.18
N ASP A 422 18.61 1.68 -3.13
CA ASP A 422 19.86 0.90 -2.95
C ASP A 422 19.96 0.21 -1.58
N ASN A 423 19.17 0.65 -0.61
CA ASN A 423 19.11 -0.02 0.69
C ASN A 423 18.34 -1.35 0.64
N VAL A 424 17.46 -1.56 -0.36
CA VAL A 424 16.80 -2.83 -0.63
C VAL A 424 17.72 -3.64 -1.54
N THR A 425 18.45 -4.60 -0.97
CA THR A 425 19.47 -5.38 -1.71
C THR A 425 18.93 -6.65 -2.33
N ALA A 426 17.84 -7.21 -1.79
CA ALA A 426 17.08 -8.31 -2.36
C ALA A 426 15.63 -8.29 -1.87
N THR A 427 14.72 -8.78 -2.69
CA THR A 427 13.30 -8.98 -2.38
C THR A 427 12.96 -10.44 -2.63
N TYR A 428 12.27 -11.05 -1.69
CA TYR A 428 11.87 -12.45 -1.74
C TYR A 428 10.34 -12.58 -1.78
N ILE A 429 9.85 -13.40 -2.67
CA ILE A 429 8.44 -13.76 -2.82
C ILE A 429 8.31 -15.26 -2.58
N LEU A 430 7.57 -15.65 -1.54
CA LEU A 430 7.45 -17.06 -1.12
C LEU A 430 8.83 -17.74 -0.94
N GLY A 431 9.83 -16.98 -0.46
CA GLY A 431 11.18 -17.48 -0.27
C GLY A 431 12.02 -17.65 -1.54
N GLU A 432 11.52 -17.20 -2.70
CA GLU A 432 12.27 -17.13 -3.97
C GLU A 432 12.74 -15.70 -4.22
N GLU A 433 14.01 -15.56 -4.58
CA GLU A 433 14.58 -14.23 -4.87
C GLU A 433 13.99 -13.67 -6.15
N PHE A 434 13.48 -12.44 -6.08
CA PHE A 434 13.09 -11.69 -7.26
C PHE A 434 14.34 -11.13 -7.96
N VAL A 435 14.47 -11.44 -9.24
CA VAL A 435 15.54 -10.92 -10.10
C VAL A 435 14.94 -9.88 -11.04
N PRO A 436 15.32 -8.59 -10.91
CA PRO A 436 14.85 -7.53 -11.83
C PRO A 436 15.19 -7.83 -13.29
N ILE A 437 14.26 -7.45 -14.19
CA ILE A 437 14.39 -7.73 -15.63
C ILE A 437 15.59 -6.99 -16.25
N ASP A 438 15.98 -5.83 -15.71
CA ASP A 438 17.03 -4.94 -16.22
C ASP A 438 18.28 -4.88 -15.31
N LYS A 439 18.83 -6.02 -14.93
CA LYS A 439 20.15 -6.09 -14.29
C LYS A 439 21.19 -6.71 -15.16
#